data_f37678753b54ec2916ee9c84d67c0f5a
#
_entry.id   f37678753b54ec2916ee9c84d67c0f5a
#
_cell.length_a   1.000
_cell.length_b   1.000
_cell.length_c   1.000
_cell.angle_alpha   90.00
_cell.angle_beta   90.00
_cell.angle_gamma   90.00
#
_symmetry.space_group_name_H-M   'P 1'
#
loop_
_entity.id
_entity.type
_entity.pdbx_description
1 polymer ?
#
loop_
_entity_poly.entity_id
_entity_poly.type
_entity_poly.pdbx_seq_one_letter_code
_entity_poly.pdbx_strand_id
1 'polypeptide(L)'
;MAPIRRLALVAVAAAVGVGFGPAAEAAVQTLVFKSGPVTVTPYDAITRTALIDSPAVDGYVTGIKADLVDGSGNVVPNTQVMLHHVVFAKIGAPDYTCPGTRAQRFFAEGEEHYAMSLPKGYGYPNKGSDHWGLLAMLMNHLPGTHTVWVRYTVTYATGEPLSPVKPIWLDMNNCKADPIYDVPGTGAAGSTSARKVDLTMPESGRLLTAGGHMHGGGIKLVLSDRTCGRTLFTSQPSWNGPIPLPLLHEPGPTKMSSFQSPLGIPVAAGDDLRLTAVYDNSRPHTRVMGIMIAYLAPTLVAGCEPVPGLTIDLGTPGPPTNIAVPLLQKPSGPLRKNIKGTWVGDYTYGAQRVSVKRGTRFTWRFTGTFPHDVTLVTGPVGFSSPWTTSGGTFSHTFTRPGTYKLFCSLHPARMTEVIQVRKK
;
A
#
# COMPACT_ATOMS: atom_id res chain seq x y z
N MET A 1 93.11 -42.05 13.84
CA MET A 1 92.56 -40.91 13.03
C MET A 1 91.34 -41.42 12.26
N ALA A 2 90.18 -41.06 12.73
CA ALA A 2 88.89 -41.45 12.09
C ALA A 2 88.27 -40.21 11.44
N PRO A 3 87.71 -40.30 10.22
CA PRO A 3 87.16 -39.14 9.54
C PRO A 3 85.74 -38.82 9.99
N ILE A 4 85.45 -37.56 10.22
CA ILE A 4 84.20 -36.96 10.62
C ILE A 4 83.28 -36.94 9.36
N ARG A 5 82.13 -37.65 9.40
CA ARG A 5 81.06 -37.53 8.38
C ARG A 5 80.19 -36.31 8.72
N ARG A 6 80.15 -35.36 7.80
CA ARG A 6 79.17 -34.26 7.84
C ARG A 6 77.80 -34.75 7.36
N LEU A 7 76.80 -34.69 8.22
CA LEU A 7 75.38 -34.83 7.85
C LEU A 7 74.90 -33.50 7.23
N ALA A 8 74.41 -33.57 5.99
CA ALA A 8 73.71 -32.46 5.37
C ALA A 8 72.20 -32.53 5.77
N LEU A 9 71.71 -31.50 6.44
CA LEU A 9 70.29 -31.32 6.72
C LEU A 9 69.62 -30.78 5.45
N VAL A 10 68.67 -31.55 4.84
CA VAL A 10 67.83 -31.09 3.78
C VAL A 10 66.54 -30.54 4.45
N ALA A 11 66.36 -29.21 4.41
CA ALA A 11 65.16 -28.57 4.84
C ALA A 11 64.10 -28.67 3.72
N VAL A 12 63.04 -29.45 3.94
CA VAL A 12 61.88 -29.49 3.08
C VAL A 12 60.93 -28.36 3.49
N ALA A 13 60.88 -27.30 2.68
CA ALA A 13 59.89 -26.24 2.82
C ALA A 13 58.54 -26.75 2.28
N ALA A 14 57.58 -27.06 3.18
CA ALA A 14 56.18 -27.31 2.78
C ALA A 14 55.53 -25.96 2.47
N ALA A 15 55.27 -25.68 1.20
CA ALA A 15 54.45 -24.57 0.76
C ALA A 15 52.96 -24.93 1.05
N VAL A 16 52.38 -24.33 2.09
CA VAL A 16 50.92 -24.37 2.31
C VAL A 16 50.29 -23.44 1.29
N GLY A 17 49.84 -24.02 0.18
CA GLY A 17 48.98 -23.31 -0.77
C GLY A 17 47.62 -23.05 -0.15
N VAL A 18 47.35 -21.82 0.25
CA VAL A 18 45.99 -21.39 0.56
C VAL A 18 45.25 -21.32 -0.77
N GLY A 19 44.56 -22.40 -1.10
CA GLY A 19 43.64 -22.41 -2.22
C GLY A 19 42.42 -21.54 -1.88
N PHE A 20 42.32 -20.36 -2.46
CA PHE A 20 41.08 -19.63 -2.55
C PHE A 20 40.18 -20.48 -3.45
N GLY A 21 39.24 -21.24 -2.83
CA GLY A 21 38.15 -21.82 -3.58
C GLY A 21 37.33 -20.69 -4.25
N PRO A 22 36.68 -20.95 -5.37
CA PRO A 22 35.78 -19.95 -5.97
C PRO A 22 34.77 -19.52 -4.90
N ALA A 23 34.62 -18.20 -4.72
CA ALA A 23 33.61 -17.66 -3.82
C ALA A 23 32.24 -18.30 -4.22
N ALA A 24 31.56 -18.88 -3.24
CA ALA A 24 30.26 -19.53 -3.52
C ALA A 24 29.31 -18.43 -3.99
N GLU A 25 28.86 -18.53 -5.23
CA GLU A 25 27.89 -17.56 -5.77
C GLU A 25 26.60 -17.64 -4.93
N ALA A 26 26.03 -16.46 -4.60
CA ALA A 26 24.82 -16.38 -3.76
C ALA A 26 23.72 -17.29 -4.36
N ALA A 27 23.28 -18.28 -3.60
CA ALA A 27 22.21 -19.17 -4.05
C ALA A 27 20.87 -18.40 -4.00
N VAL A 28 20.35 -18.07 -5.19
CA VAL A 28 19.05 -17.40 -5.31
C VAL A 28 17.99 -18.46 -5.54
N GLN A 29 16.94 -18.46 -4.73
CA GLN A 29 15.82 -19.37 -4.80
C GLN A 29 14.48 -18.64 -4.77
N THR A 30 13.44 -19.27 -5.29
CA THR A 30 12.07 -18.79 -5.21
C THR A 30 11.32 -19.56 -4.14
N LEU A 31 10.87 -18.85 -3.11
CA LEU A 31 10.04 -19.39 -2.04
C LEU A 31 8.60 -18.96 -2.24
N VAL A 32 7.65 -19.87 -2.05
CA VAL A 32 6.22 -19.61 -2.20
C VAL A 32 5.52 -19.95 -0.89
N PHE A 33 4.82 -18.96 -0.34
CA PHE A 33 4.07 -19.09 0.89
C PHE A 33 2.60 -18.75 0.66
N LYS A 34 1.73 -19.18 1.59
CA LYS A 34 0.29 -18.85 1.58
C LYS A 34 -0.18 -18.47 2.98
N SER A 35 -0.97 -17.40 3.09
CA SER A 35 -1.68 -17.02 4.31
C SER A 35 -3.19 -17.15 4.09
N GLY A 36 -3.85 -17.93 4.91
CA GLY A 36 -5.29 -18.22 4.79
C GLY A 36 -5.64 -19.54 5.46
N PRO A 37 -6.83 -20.10 5.21
CA PRO A 37 -7.88 -19.57 4.31
C PRO A 37 -8.54 -18.30 4.84
N VAL A 38 -9.07 -17.51 3.91
CA VAL A 38 -9.88 -16.33 4.18
C VAL A 38 -11.20 -16.48 3.45
N THR A 39 -12.31 -16.51 4.20
CA THR A 39 -13.65 -16.59 3.63
C THR A 39 -14.23 -15.18 3.54
N VAL A 40 -14.62 -14.75 2.33
CA VAL A 40 -15.24 -13.46 2.07
C VAL A 40 -16.66 -13.71 1.59
N THR A 41 -17.62 -13.21 2.36
CA THR A 41 -19.05 -13.35 2.07
C THR A 41 -19.46 -12.49 0.87
N PRO A 42 -20.67 -12.73 0.28
CA PRO A 42 -21.10 -12.03 -0.92
C PRO A 42 -21.06 -10.51 -0.76
N TYR A 43 -20.39 -9.82 -1.68
CA TYR A 43 -20.33 -8.36 -1.75
C TYR A 43 -19.84 -7.67 -0.48
N ASP A 44 -18.99 -8.34 0.30
CA ASP A 44 -18.38 -7.79 1.51
C ASP A 44 -16.90 -7.45 1.29
N ALA A 45 -16.42 -6.54 2.12
CA ALA A 45 -15.01 -6.24 2.28
C ALA A 45 -14.55 -6.66 3.68
N ILE A 46 -13.38 -7.29 3.77
CA ILE A 46 -12.81 -7.67 5.05
C ILE A 46 -11.37 -7.20 5.17
N THR A 47 -10.97 -6.85 6.38
CA THR A 47 -9.58 -6.60 6.73
C THR A 47 -9.08 -7.73 7.61
N ARG A 48 -7.88 -8.25 7.31
CA ARG A 48 -7.24 -9.33 8.05
C ARG A 48 -5.82 -8.92 8.45
N THR A 49 -5.48 -9.17 9.69
CA THR A 49 -4.09 -9.20 10.17
C THR A 49 -3.72 -10.62 10.58
N ALA A 50 -2.51 -11.06 10.27
CA ALA A 50 -2.02 -12.38 10.63
C ALA A 50 -0.49 -12.36 10.78
N LEU A 51 0.04 -13.21 11.67
CA LEU A 51 1.42 -13.68 11.55
C LEU A 51 1.47 -14.67 10.40
N ILE A 52 2.54 -14.61 9.62
CA ILE A 52 2.71 -15.40 8.41
C ILE A 52 4.10 -16.04 8.38
N ASP A 53 4.26 -17.06 7.55
CA ASP A 53 5.55 -17.71 7.34
C ASP A 53 6.55 -16.75 6.70
N SER A 54 7.82 -16.91 7.07
CA SER A 54 8.97 -16.17 6.55
C SER A 54 10.09 -17.15 6.21
N PRO A 55 11.10 -16.76 5.40
CA PRO A 55 12.25 -17.62 5.16
C PRO A 55 12.92 -18.02 6.48
N ALA A 56 13.07 -19.33 6.71
CA ALA A 56 13.53 -19.91 7.97
C ALA A 56 15.05 -19.88 8.17
N VAL A 57 15.79 -19.32 7.22
CA VAL A 57 17.28 -19.21 7.25
C VAL A 57 17.67 -17.75 7.03
N ASP A 58 18.84 -17.39 7.52
CA ASP A 58 19.39 -16.06 7.32
C ASP A 58 19.68 -15.80 5.84
N GLY A 59 19.37 -14.62 5.35
CA GLY A 59 19.56 -14.24 3.97
C GLY A 59 18.91 -12.91 3.62
N TYR A 60 18.55 -12.75 2.35
CA TYR A 60 18.06 -11.49 1.82
C TYR A 60 16.87 -11.68 0.88
N VAL A 61 15.82 -10.89 1.06
CA VAL A 61 14.75 -10.75 0.08
C VAL A 61 15.26 -9.84 -1.05
N THR A 62 15.36 -10.38 -2.26
CA THR A 62 15.76 -9.62 -3.47
C THR A 62 14.56 -9.30 -4.36
N GLY A 63 13.43 -9.98 -4.14
CA GLY A 63 12.16 -9.70 -4.81
C GLY A 63 10.99 -10.27 -4.04
N ILE A 64 9.83 -9.63 -4.14
CA ILE A 64 8.58 -10.11 -3.54
C ILE A 64 7.39 -9.61 -4.35
N LYS A 65 6.38 -10.47 -4.51
CA LYS A 65 5.05 -10.15 -5.03
C LYS A 65 3.99 -10.95 -4.30
N ALA A 66 2.74 -10.49 -4.32
CA ALA A 66 1.61 -11.21 -3.76
C ALA A 66 0.45 -11.30 -4.76
N ASP A 67 -0.44 -12.27 -4.57
CA ASP A 67 -1.69 -12.43 -5.30
C ASP A 67 -2.70 -13.22 -4.44
N LEU A 68 -3.95 -13.31 -4.93
CA LEU A 68 -4.95 -14.20 -4.34
C LEU A 68 -5.01 -15.51 -5.14
N VAL A 69 -5.13 -16.61 -4.42
CA VAL A 69 -5.35 -17.94 -5.02
C VAL A 69 -6.53 -18.65 -4.37
N ASP A 70 -7.17 -19.53 -5.15
CA ASP A 70 -8.18 -20.47 -4.67
C ASP A 70 -7.55 -21.69 -3.95
N GLY A 71 -8.39 -22.62 -3.50
CA GLY A 71 -7.94 -23.87 -2.85
C GLY A 71 -7.10 -24.77 -3.74
N SER A 72 -7.21 -24.65 -5.05
CA SER A 72 -6.42 -25.38 -6.03
C SER A 72 -5.12 -24.68 -6.41
N GLY A 73 -4.91 -23.43 -5.95
CA GLY A 73 -3.74 -22.62 -6.24
C GLY A 73 -3.84 -21.79 -7.51
N ASN A 74 -5.02 -21.73 -8.15
CA ASN A 74 -5.26 -20.85 -9.30
C ASN A 74 -5.39 -19.40 -8.83
N VAL A 75 -4.86 -18.46 -9.63
CA VAL A 75 -5.00 -17.02 -9.36
C VAL A 75 -6.46 -16.62 -9.45
N VAL A 76 -6.93 -15.91 -8.42
CA VAL A 76 -8.27 -15.33 -8.38
C VAL A 76 -8.19 -13.88 -8.91
N PRO A 77 -8.93 -13.56 -9.99
CA PRO A 77 -8.91 -12.22 -10.58
C PRO A 77 -9.48 -11.17 -9.63
N ASN A 78 -8.96 -9.94 -9.68
CA ASN A 78 -9.48 -8.80 -8.91
C ASN A 78 -10.95 -8.48 -9.20
N THR A 79 -11.49 -8.88 -10.36
CA THR A 79 -12.92 -8.76 -10.70
C THR A 79 -13.82 -9.76 -9.96
N GLN A 80 -13.26 -10.76 -9.31
CA GLN A 80 -13.99 -11.73 -8.49
C GLN A 80 -13.79 -11.44 -7.01
N VAL A 81 -12.61 -11.77 -6.49
CA VAL A 81 -12.19 -11.35 -5.16
C VAL A 81 -10.93 -10.52 -5.32
N MET A 82 -11.01 -9.28 -4.92
CA MET A 82 -9.92 -8.32 -5.08
C MET A 82 -8.98 -8.35 -3.88
N LEU A 83 -7.68 -8.38 -4.15
CA LEU A 83 -6.67 -7.96 -3.19
C LEU A 83 -6.57 -6.44 -3.26
N HIS A 84 -7.41 -5.75 -2.46
CA HIS A 84 -7.46 -4.29 -2.49
C HIS A 84 -6.12 -3.67 -2.06
N HIS A 85 -5.53 -4.20 -0.99
CA HIS A 85 -4.14 -3.96 -0.61
C HIS A 85 -3.64 -5.04 0.35
N VAL A 86 -2.33 -5.23 0.35
CA VAL A 86 -1.62 -6.05 1.33
C VAL A 86 -0.33 -5.35 1.74
N VAL A 87 -0.04 -5.36 3.03
CA VAL A 87 1.19 -4.81 3.62
C VAL A 87 1.89 -5.90 4.40
N PHE A 88 3.18 -6.09 4.14
CA PHE A 88 4.04 -7.01 4.85
C PHE A 88 4.95 -6.23 5.81
N ALA A 89 5.07 -6.73 7.03
CA ALA A 89 5.89 -6.10 8.05
C ALA A 89 6.72 -7.13 8.84
N LYS A 90 7.94 -6.74 9.19
CA LYS A 90 8.77 -7.45 10.17
C LYS A 90 8.35 -7.03 11.57
N ILE A 91 7.76 -7.97 12.31
CA ILE A 91 7.22 -7.74 13.65
C ILE A 91 8.36 -7.61 14.67
N GLY A 92 8.24 -6.64 15.56
CA GLY A 92 9.26 -6.34 16.56
C GLY A 92 10.36 -5.38 16.08
N ALA A 93 10.59 -5.25 14.78
CA ALA A 93 11.52 -4.28 14.21
C ALA A 93 10.88 -2.88 14.15
N PRO A 94 11.65 -1.79 14.44
CA PRO A 94 11.14 -0.44 14.28
C PRO A 94 10.93 -0.12 12.80
N ASP A 95 9.80 0.50 12.47
CA ASP A 95 9.56 1.02 11.12
C ASP A 95 10.51 2.20 10.86
N TYR A 96 11.10 2.23 9.68
CA TYR A 96 12.17 3.17 9.37
C TYR A 96 11.70 4.62 9.28
N THR A 97 10.50 4.84 8.77
CA THR A 97 9.87 6.16 8.64
C THR A 97 8.88 6.49 9.75
N CYS A 98 8.48 5.47 10.54
CA CYS A 98 7.57 5.59 11.66
C CYS A 98 8.17 4.91 12.91
N PRO A 99 9.23 5.47 13.53
CA PRO A 99 10.05 4.80 14.53
C PRO A 99 9.28 4.39 15.80
N GLY A 100 8.11 4.98 16.07
CA GLY A 100 7.21 4.56 17.15
C GLY A 100 6.47 3.25 16.88
N THR A 101 6.46 2.77 15.65
CA THR A 101 5.82 1.53 15.23
C THR A 101 6.81 0.36 15.28
N ARG A 102 6.46 -0.73 15.96
CA ARG A 102 7.27 -1.94 16.05
C ARG A 102 6.80 -3.03 15.09
N ALA A 103 6.54 -2.62 13.86
CA ALA A 103 6.20 -3.45 12.73
C ALA A 103 6.77 -2.76 11.48
N GLN A 104 8.03 -3.09 11.11
CA GLN A 104 8.71 -2.48 9.98
C GLN A 104 8.06 -2.92 8.68
N ARG A 105 7.33 -2.02 8.04
CA ARG A 105 6.73 -2.26 6.72
C ARG A 105 7.83 -2.37 5.68
N PHE A 106 7.89 -3.50 4.99
CA PHE A 106 8.96 -3.72 4.02
C PHE A 106 8.48 -4.03 2.61
N PHE A 107 7.20 -4.32 2.41
CA PHE A 107 6.59 -4.51 1.10
C PHE A 107 5.09 -4.24 1.18
N ALA A 108 4.52 -3.76 0.09
CA ALA A 108 3.08 -3.68 -0.12
C ALA A 108 2.74 -3.75 -1.60
N GLU A 109 1.55 -4.23 -1.87
CA GLU A 109 0.90 -4.11 -3.17
C GLU A 109 -0.61 -3.97 -3.01
N GLY A 110 -1.29 -3.65 -4.09
CA GLY A 110 -2.74 -3.53 -4.15
C GLY A 110 -3.27 -3.91 -5.52
N GLU A 111 -4.31 -3.21 -5.96
CA GLU A 111 -4.95 -3.44 -7.26
C GLU A 111 -3.97 -3.32 -8.44
N GLU A 112 -2.90 -2.53 -8.27
CA GLU A 112 -1.85 -2.28 -9.26
C GLU A 112 -0.84 -3.42 -9.45
N HIS A 113 -0.91 -4.47 -8.65
CA HIS A 113 -0.02 -5.64 -8.71
C HIS A 113 1.47 -5.27 -8.77
N TYR A 114 1.91 -4.41 -7.84
CA TYR A 114 3.32 -4.05 -7.73
C TYR A 114 4.16 -5.25 -7.31
N ALA A 115 5.24 -5.52 -8.03
CA ALA A 115 6.25 -6.49 -7.64
C ALA A 115 7.56 -5.77 -7.33
N MET A 116 8.07 -5.91 -6.11
CA MET A 116 9.38 -5.39 -5.76
C MET A 116 10.47 -6.29 -6.32
N SER A 117 11.46 -5.67 -6.96
CA SER A 117 12.71 -6.32 -7.37
C SER A 117 13.87 -5.37 -7.12
N LEU A 118 14.91 -5.85 -6.45
CA LEU A 118 16.13 -5.11 -6.16
C LEU A 118 17.18 -5.37 -7.23
N PRO A 119 18.04 -4.39 -7.55
CA PRO A 119 19.19 -4.61 -8.42
C PRO A 119 20.14 -5.69 -7.87
N LYS A 120 20.89 -6.35 -8.78
CA LYS A 120 21.90 -7.36 -8.38
C LYS A 120 22.87 -6.77 -7.36
N GLY A 121 23.18 -7.56 -6.31
CA GLY A 121 24.08 -7.17 -5.23
C GLY A 121 23.39 -6.52 -4.03
N TYR A 122 22.08 -6.29 -4.08
CA TYR A 122 21.32 -5.67 -2.99
C TYR A 122 20.22 -6.61 -2.49
N GLY A 123 19.88 -6.50 -1.20
CA GLY A 123 18.81 -7.30 -0.60
C GLY A 123 18.28 -6.71 0.70
N TYR A 124 17.00 -6.96 0.99
CA TYR A 124 16.40 -6.65 2.28
C TYR A 124 16.75 -7.77 3.28
N PRO A 125 17.46 -7.47 4.38
CA PRO A 125 17.94 -8.50 5.31
C PRO A 125 16.80 -9.23 6.02
N ASN A 126 16.89 -10.55 6.08
CA ASN A 126 16.01 -11.40 6.87
C ASN A 126 16.82 -12.40 7.68
N LYS A 127 16.49 -12.55 8.96
CA LYS A 127 17.01 -13.62 9.82
C LYS A 127 15.99 -14.76 9.86
N GLY A 128 16.45 -15.99 9.96
CA GLY A 128 15.57 -17.15 10.10
C GLY A 128 14.67 -17.08 11.36
N SER A 129 15.03 -16.24 12.33
CA SER A 129 14.23 -15.96 13.53
C SER A 129 13.27 -14.76 13.38
N ASP A 130 13.26 -14.06 12.25
CA ASP A 130 12.36 -12.94 12.03
C ASP A 130 10.92 -13.41 11.89
N HIS A 131 9.99 -12.68 12.46
CA HIS A 131 8.55 -12.92 12.33
C HIS A 131 7.94 -11.91 11.38
N TRP A 132 7.23 -12.40 10.38
CA TRP A 132 6.50 -11.54 9.45
C TRP A 132 5.03 -11.43 9.84
N GLY A 133 4.49 -10.25 9.66
CA GLY A 133 3.06 -9.97 9.76
C GLY A 133 2.52 -9.50 8.43
N LEU A 134 1.23 -9.72 8.25
CA LEU A 134 0.47 -9.32 7.08
C LEU A 134 -0.76 -8.55 7.53
N LEU A 135 -1.04 -7.42 6.87
CA LEU A 135 -2.33 -6.74 6.89
C LEU A 135 -2.86 -6.75 5.46
N ALA A 136 -4.04 -7.32 5.23
CA ALA A 136 -4.67 -7.35 3.91
C ALA A 136 -6.12 -6.89 3.99
N MET A 137 -6.59 -6.21 2.95
CA MET A 137 -7.98 -5.92 2.69
C MET A 137 -8.42 -6.64 1.41
N LEU A 138 -9.48 -7.44 1.52
CA LEU A 138 -10.06 -8.20 0.42
C LEU A 138 -11.50 -7.77 0.19
N MET A 139 -11.92 -7.74 -1.09
CA MET A 139 -13.29 -7.39 -1.49
C MET A 139 -13.86 -8.46 -2.41
N ASN A 140 -15.02 -9.01 -2.06
CA ASN A 140 -15.73 -9.97 -2.91
C ASN A 140 -16.76 -9.25 -3.77
N HIS A 141 -16.57 -9.23 -5.09
CA HIS A 141 -17.46 -8.58 -6.04
C HIS A 141 -18.61 -9.48 -6.54
N LEU A 142 -18.70 -10.71 -6.06
CA LEU A 142 -19.62 -11.73 -6.55
C LEU A 142 -20.73 -12.06 -5.53
N PRO A 143 -21.85 -12.65 -5.99
CA PRO A 143 -22.98 -13.03 -5.12
C PRO A 143 -22.71 -14.30 -4.29
N GLY A 144 -21.61 -15.02 -4.55
CA GLY A 144 -21.22 -16.22 -3.82
C GLY A 144 -20.22 -15.94 -2.70
N THR A 145 -20.13 -16.84 -1.73
CA THR A 145 -19.03 -16.84 -0.75
C THR A 145 -17.79 -17.47 -1.38
N HIS A 146 -16.65 -16.83 -1.22
CA HIS A 146 -15.37 -17.29 -1.75
C HIS A 146 -14.37 -17.51 -0.61
N THR A 147 -13.59 -18.60 -0.73
CA THR A 147 -12.47 -18.88 0.19
C THR A 147 -11.17 -18.79 -0.60
N VAL A 148 -10.30 -17.89 -0.17
CA VAL A 148 -9.06 -17.56 -0.88
C VAL A 148 -7.88 -17.55 0.08
N TRP A 149 -6.68 -17.57 -0.46
CA TRP A 149 -5.41 -17.41 0.26
C TRP A 149 -4.63 -16.26 -0.36
N VAL A 150 -3.96 -15.47 0.47
CA VAL A 150 -2.91 -14.56 0.02
C VAL A 150 -1.67 -15.41 -0.22
N ARG A 151 -1.29 -15.60 -1.49
CA ARG A 151 -0.02 -16.21 -1.87
C ARG A 151 1.03 -15.11 -2.04
N TYR A 152 2.21 -15.32 -1.49
CA TYR A 152 3.35 -14.43 -1.72
C TYR A 152 4.56 -15.23 -2.15
N THR A 153 5.22 -14.70 -3.18
CA THR A 153 6.38 -15.31 -3.82
C THR A 153 7.59 -14.43 -3.54
N VAL A 154 8.58 -15.02 -2.90
CA VAL A 154 9.80 -14.32 -2.46
C VAL A 154 10.99 -14.83 -3.24
N THR A 155 11.70 -13.94 -3.92
CA THR A 155 13.04 -14.23 -4.44
C THR A 155 14.04 -14.02 -3.30
N TYR A 156 14.72 -15.06 -2.91
CA TYR A 156 15.51 -15.12 -1.70
C TYR A 156 16.94 -15.54 -1.98
N ALA A 157 17.93 -14.78 -1.48
CA ALA A 157 19.36 -15.05 -1.64
C ALA A 157 19.97 -15.48 -0.32
N THR A 158 20.79 -16.55 -0.36
CA THR A 158 21.59 -17.06 0.76
C THR A 158 23.02 -17.30 0.35
N GLY A 159 23.93 -17.45 1.32
CA GLY A 159 25.33 -17.79 1.08
C GLY A 159 26.26 -16.59 1.17
N GLU A 160 26.16 -15.64 0.24
CA GLU A 160 27.00 -14.43 0.27
C GLU A 160 26.26 -13.21 0.82
N PRO A 161 26.95 -12.30 1.50
CA PRO A 161 26.36 -11.06 1.98
C PRO A 161 26.06 -10.13 0.81
N LEU A 162 24.79 -9.71 0.70
CA LEU A 162 24.37 -8.62 -0.18
C LEU A 162 24.46 -7.28 0.55
N SER A 163 24.56 -6.18 -0.20
CA SER A 163 24.43 -4.83 0.36
C SER A 163 23.01 -4.66 0.89
N PRO A 164 22.82 -4.38 2.20
CA PRO A 164 21.51 -4.31 2.80
C PRO A 164 20.75 -3.06 2.34
N VAL A 165 19.43 -3.21 2.14
CA VAL A 165 18.55 -2.08 1.88
C VAL A 165 17.58 -1.87 3.04
N LYS A 166 17.10 -0.63 3.18
CA LYS A 166 16.09 -0.21 4.16
C LYS A 166 14.84 0.28 3.43
N PRO A 167 13.64 -0.17 3.81
CA PRO A 167 12.41 0.32 3.23
C PRO A 167 12.11 1.74 3.73
N ILE A 168 11.85 2.65 2.80
CA ILE A 168 11.39 4.02 3.05
C ILE A 168 9.92 4.07 2.67
N TRP A 169 9.05 4.26 3.65
CA TRP A 169 7.61 4.29 3.46
C TRP A 169 7.08 5.71 3.62
N LEU A 170 6.51 6.26 2.57
CA LEU A 170 5.87 7.57 2.55
C LEU A 170 4.38 7.41 2.28
N ASP A 171 3.52 7.93 3.15
CA ASP A 171 2.08 7.95 2.94
C ASP A 171 1.45 9.29 3.33
N MET A 172 0.31 9.61 2.73
CA MET A 172 -0.34 10.91 2.88
C MET A 172 -0.94 11.18 4.27
N ASN A 173 -1.04 10.17 5.13
CA ASN A 173 -1.53 10.30 6.50
C ASN A 173 -0.49 9.95 7.57
N ASN A 174 0.72 9.74 7.17
CA ASN A 174 1.94 9.50 7.94
C ASN A 174 1.75 8.61 9.19
N CYS A 175 2.29 7.39 9.14
CA CYS A 175 2.32 6.43 10.25
C CYS A 175 0.95 5.91 10.73
N LYS A 176 -0.12 6.09 9.98
CA LYS A 176 -1.42 5.47 10.29
C LYS A 176 -1.52 4.07 9.70
N ALA A 177 -2.19 3.18 10.42
CA ALA A 177 -2.44 1.81 9.92
C ALA A 177 -3.39 1.80 8.69
N ASP A 178 -4.33 2.75 8.61
CA ASP A 178 -5.21 3.00 7.48
C ASP A 178 -5.00 4.45 7.01
N PRO A 179 -4.05 4.71 6.08
CA PRO A 179 -3.63 6.05 5.70
C PRO A 179 -4.54 6.70 4.65
N ILE A 180 -5.84 6.49 4.76
CA ILE A 180 -6.86 7.05 3.89
C ILE A 180 -7.10 8.54 4.13
N TYR A 181 -7.57 9.21 3.07
CA TYR A 181 -8.12 10.57 3.12
C TYR A 181 -9.19 10.78 2.04
N ASP A 182 -9.86 11.93 2.06
CA ASP A 182 -10.90 12.25 1.11
C ASP A 182 -10.47 13.41 0.19
N VAL A 183 -10.81 13.29 -1.09
CA VAL A 183 -10.78 14.39 -2.05
C VAL A 183 -12.19 14.95 -2.15
N PRO A 184 -12.40 16.23 -1.80
CA PRO A 184 -13.76 16.80 -1.71
C PRO A 184 -14.53 16.83 -3.03
N GLY A 185 -13.84 16.90 -4.16
CA GLY A 185 -14.48 16.93 -5.47
C GLY A 185 -15.30 18.18 -5.73
N THR A 186 -14.80 19.33 -5.31
CA THR A 186 -15.55 20.60 -5.39
C THR A 186 -15.06 21.53 -6.47
N GLY A 187 -14.06 21.11 -7.26
CA GLY A 187 -13.47 21.88 -8.33
C GLY A 187 -14.22 21.78 -9.66
N ALA A 188 -13.83 22.59 -10.64
CA ALA A 188 -14.31 22.47 -12.00
C ALA A 188 -13.73 21.23 -12.70
N ALA A 189 -14.24 20.89 -13.88
CA ALA A 189 -13.65 19.85 -14.72
C ALA A 189 -12.17 20.14 -15.00
N GLY A 190 -11.32 19.11 -14.83
CA GLY A 190 -9.86 19.22 -14.98
C GLY A 190 -9.12 19.82 -13.79
N SER A 191 -9.82 20.23 -12.71
CA SER A 191 -9.16 20.68 -11.48
C SER A 191 -8.54 19.50 -10.72
N THR A 192 -7.49 19.78 -9.97
CA THR A 192 -6.78 18.77 -9.18
C THR A 192 -6.76 19.11 -7.70
N SER A 193 -6.65 18.08 -6.87
CA SER A 193 -6.37 18.16 -5.44
C SER A 193 -4.99 17.56 -5.18
N ALA A 194 -4.15 18.28 -4.45
CA ALA A 194 -2.81 17.80 -4.10
C ALA A 194 -2.67 17.70 -2.58
N ARG A 195 -2.27 16.52 -2.09
CA ARG A 195 -1.88 16.30 -0.71
C ARG A 195 -0.39 16.02 -0.64
N LYS A 196 0.25 16.42 0.45
CA LYS A 196 1.71 16.37 0.60
C LYS A 196 2.08 15.78 1.95
N VAL A 197 3.17 15.02 1.98
CA VAL A 197 3.84 14.58 3.21
C VAL A 197 5.34 14.82 3.04
N ASP A 198 5.98 15.29 4.09
CA ASP A 198 7.42 15.55 4.13
C ASP A 198 8.10 14.51 5.02
N LEU A 199 9.33 14.13 4.65
CA LEU A 199 10.21 13.25 5.40
C LEU A 199 11.62 13.83 5.36
N THR A 200 12.17 14.15 6.52
CA THR A 200 13.60 14.42 6.65
C THR A 200 14.37 13.11 6.64
N MET A 201 15.30 12.95 5.71
CA MET A 201 16.05 11.70 5.58
C MET A 201 16.94 11.47 6.82
N PRO A 202 16.75 10.34 7.54
CA PRO A 202 17.53 10.07 8.76
C PRO A 202 18.96 9.65 8.48
N GLU A 203 19.28 9.20 7.27
CA GLU A 203 20.62 8.82 6.84
C GLU A 203 20.80 9.01 5.33
N SER A 204 22.07 9.08 4.91
CA SER A 204 22.45 9.14 3.50
C SER A 204 22.37 7.78 2.84
N GLY A 205 22.06 7.77 1.54
CA GLY A 205 22.04 6.55 0.75
C GLY A 205 21.56 6.78 -0.67
N ARG A 206 21.28 5.67 -1.35
CA ARG A 206 20.77 5.66 -2.72
C ARG A 206 19.46 4.90 -2.78
N LEU A 207 18.42 5.55 -3.30
CA LEU A 207 17.14 4.90 -3.55
C LEU A 207 17.25 4.04 -4.81
N LEU A 208 17.20 2.71 -4.64
CA LEU A 208 17.45 1.76 -5.74
C LEU A 208 16.21 1.44 -6.55
N THR A 209 15.06 1.44 -5.93
CA THR A 209 13.75 1.20 -6.56
C THR A 209 12.66 1.86 -5.74
N ALA A 210 11.58 2.25 -6.39
CA ALA A 210 10.35 2.68 -5.74
C ALA A 210 9.13 2.34 -6.57
N GLY A 211 8.01 2.06 -5.88
CA GLY A 211 6.68 1.89 -6.45
C GLY A 211 5.66 2.73 -5.71
N GLY A 212 4.62 3.17 -6.42
CA GLY A 212 3.52 3.95 -5.88
C GLY A 212 2.25 3.12 -5.72
N HIS A 213 1.34 3.59 -4.86
CA HIS A 213 -0.02 3.08 -4.68
C HIS A 213 -0.99 4.25 -4.62
N MET A 214 -2.04 4.19 -5.42
CA MET A 214 -3.14 5.16 -5.46
C MET A 214 -4.48 4.43 -5.67
N HIS A 215 -5.57 5.09 -5.29
CA HIS A 215 -6.93 4.64 -5.57
C HIS A 215 -7.52 5.34 -6.80
N GLY A 216 -8.77 5.03 -7.12
CA GLY A 216 -9.51 5.66 -8.20
C GLY A 216 -9.48 7.19 -8.15
N GLY A 217 -9.38 7.83 -9.32
CA GLY A 217 -9.19 9.28 -9.45
C GLY A 217 -7.77 9.78 -9.28
N GLY A 218 -6.79 8.92 -8.96
CA GLY A 218 -5.39 9.27 -8.86
C GLY A 218 -4.80 9.71 -10.21
N ILE A 219 -3.96 10.74 -10.19
CA ILE A 219 -3.30 11.27 -11.41
C ILE A 219 -1.81 10.96 -11.38
N LYS A 220 -1.15 11.17 -10.25
CA LYS A 220 0.29 10.88 -10.08
C LYS A 220 0.73 11.01 -8.64
N LEU A 221 1.83 10.34 -8.31
CA LEU A 221 2.66 10.58 -7.13
C LEU A 221 3.98 11.21 -7.56
N VAL A 222 4.40 12.27 -6.90
CA VAL A 222 5.68 12.93 -7.19
C VAL A 222 6.53 12.92 -5.95
N LEU A 223 7.68 12.24 -6.02
CA LEU A 223 8.73 12.31 -5.00
C LEU A 223 9.73 13.40 -5.41
N SER A 224 9.90 14.37 -4.57
CA SER A 224 10.83 15.47 -4.77
C SER A 224 11.78 15.64 -3.58
N ASP A 225 12.98 16.10 -3.84
CA ASP A 225 13.95 16.54 -2.87
C ASP A 225 13.90 18.08 -2.83
N ARG A 226 13.41 18.62 -1.72
CA ARG A 226 13.24 20.06 -1.54
C ARG A 226 14.55 20.76 -1.20
N THR A 227 15.47 20.05 -0.54
CA THR A 227 16.80 20.54 -0.23
C THR A 227 17.57 20.85 -1.51
N CYS A 228 17.49 19.94 -2.48
CA CYS A 228 18.17 20.11 -3.78
C CYS A 228 17.26 20.72 -4.86
N GLY A 229 16.01 21.06 -4.57
CA GLY A 229 15.07 21.69 -5.49
C GLY A 229 14.74 20.86 -6.74
N ARG A 230 14.67 19.54 -6.62
CA ARG A 230 14.54 18.63 -7.77
C ARG A 230 13.46 17.57 -7.59
N THR A 231 12.92 17.08 -8.71
CA THR A 231 12.09 15.87 -8.73
C THR A 231 12.99 14.65 -8.81
N LEU A 232 12.76 13.67 -7.92
CA LEU A 232 13.49 12.41 -7.90
C LEU A 232 12.81 11.37 -8.78
N PHE A 233 11.47 11.23 -8.64
CA PHE A 233 10.68 10.26 -9.39
C PHE A 233 9.22 10.69 -9.46
N THR A 234 8.56 10.35 -10.57
CA THR A 234 7.10 10.47 -10.70
C THR A 234 6.50 9.11 -11.02
N SER A 235 5.67 8.59 -10.13
CA SER A 235 4.89 7.38 -10.35
C SER A 235 3.55 7.75 -10.97
N GLN A 236 3.22 7.11 -12.10
CA GLN A 236 2.02 7.38 -12.89
C GLN A 236 1.14 6.13 -12.94
N PRO A 237 -0.20 6.27 -12.82
CA PRO A 237 -1.14 5.18 -12.95
C PRO A 237 -1.34 4.76 -14.41
N SER A 238 -1.53 3.47 -14.63
CA SER A 238 -2.10 2.90 -15.86
C SER A 238 -3.53 2.48 -15.61
N TRP A 239 -4.39 2.75 -16.59
CA TRP A 239 -5.80 2.44 -16.55
C TRP A 239 -6.14 1.55 -17.75
N ASN A 240 -6.47 0.28 -17.50
CA ASN A 240 -6.88 -0.64 -18.56
C ASN A 240 -8.40 -0.63 -18.69
N GLY A 241 -8.90 -0.18 -19.83
CA GLY A 241 -10.23 -0.37 -20.40
C GLY A 241 -11.45 -0.45 -19.46
N PRO A 242 -12.64 -0.66 -19.98
CA PRO A 242 -13.84 -0.80 -19.16
C PRO A 242 -13.76 -2.05 -18.29
N ILE A 243 -14.05 -1.89 -17.00
CA ILE A 243 -14.22 -3.01 -16.08
C ILE A 243 -15.61 -3.59 -16.36
N PRO A 244 -15.73 -4.87 -16.76
CA PRO A 244 -16.98 -5.43 -17.27
C PRO A 244 -18.07 -5.63 -16.20
N LEU A 245 -17.72 -5.54 -14.92
CA LEU A 245 -18.64 -5.76 -13.80
C LEU A 245 -18.67 -4.55 -12.89
N PRO A 246 -19.83 -4.20 -12.29
CA PRO A 246 -19.88 -3.19 -11.25
C PRO A 246 -19.09 -3.67 -10.03
N LEU A 247 -18.15 -2.86 -9.58
CA LEU A 247 -17.36 -3.10 -8.39
C LEU A 247 -18.03 -2.51 -7.15
N LEU A 248 -17.59 -2.91 -5.97
CA LEU A 248 -18.09 -2.38 -4.69
C LEU A 248 -17.54 -1.00 -4.36
N HIS A 249 -16.51 -0.56 -5.04
CA HIS A 249 -15.86 0.74 -4.85
C HIS A 249 -15.37 1.29 -6.20
N GLU A 250 -14.89 2.51 -6.21
CA GLU A 250 -14.22 3.08 -7.38
C GLU A 250 -12.90 2.32 -7.64
N PRO A 251 -12.71 1.74 -8.86
CA PRO A 251 -11.52 0.95 -9.14
C PRO A 251 -10.25 1.79 -9.10
N GLY A 252 -9.19 1.22 -8.56
CA GLY A 252 -7.85 1.75 -8.61
C GLY A 252 -7.16 1.53 -9.96
N PRO A 253 -5.95 2.05 -10.12
CA PRO A 253 -5.13 1.77 -11.30
C PRO A 253 -4.75 0.28 -11.37
N THR A 254 -4.65 -0.25 -12.57
CA THR A 254 -4.19 -1.62 -12.80
C THR A 254 -2.66 -1.74 -12.74
N LYS A 255 -1.95 -0.62 -12.74
CA LYS A 255 -0.51 -0.52 -12.58
C LYS A 255 -0.13 0.89 -12.14
N MET A 256 0.90 1.00 -11.32
CA MET A 256 1.62 2.25 -11.07
C MET A 256 3.02 2.13 -11.66
N SER A 257 3.52 3.20 -12.30
CA SER A 257 4.90 3.17 -12.74
C SER A 257 5.86 3.08 -11.57
N SER A 258 6.92 2.31 -11.74
CA SER A 258 8.00 2.13 -10.79
C SER A 258 9.35 2.36 -11.46
N PHE A 259 10.38 2.61 -10.68
CA PHE A 259 11.74 2.65 -11.21
C PHE A 259 12.63 1.60 -10.56
N GLN A 260 13.68 1.23 -11.27
CA GLN A 260 14.81 0.48 -10.77
C GLN A 260 16.11 1.14 -11.25
N SER A 261 17.11 1.26 -10.39
CA SER A 261 18.42 1.79 -10.75
C SER A 261 19.54 1.13 -9.92
N PRO A 262 20.48 0.43 -10.54
CA PRO A 262 21.66 -0.10 -9.82
C PRO A 262 22.54 1.02 -9.20
N LEU A 263 22.54 2.21 -9.81
CA LEU A 263 23.27 3.37 -9.28
C LEU A 263 22.48 4.08 -8.15
N GLY A 264 21.16 3.94 -8.15
CA GLY A 264 20.26 4.55 -7.18
C GLY A 264 20.22 6.08 -7.20
N ILE A 265 19.10 6.66 -6.79
CA ILE A 265 18.94 8.11 -6.64
C ILE A 265 19.63 8.54 -5.34
N PRO A 266 20.62 9.46 -5.39
CA PRO A 266 21.32 9.91 -4.21
C PRO A 266 20.43 10.81 -3.34
N VAL A 267 20.43 10.54 -2.02
CA VAL A 267 19.80 11.36 -0.99
C VAL A 267 20.74 11.45 0.22
N ALA A 268 20.91 12.63 0.76
CA ALA A 268 21.78 12.85 1.92
C ALA A 268 20.98 12.83 3.23
N ALA A 269 21.65 12.52 4.34
CA ALA A 269 21.06 12.71 5.66
C ALA A 269 20.68 14.19 5.85
N GLY A 270 19.47 14.45 6.34
CA GLY A 270 18.92 15.79 6.50
C GLY A 270 18.21 16.35 5.26
N ASP A 271 18.26 15.69 4.10
CA ASP A 271 17.46 16.10 2.94
C ASP A 271 15.96 16.05 3.28
N ASP A 272 15.25 17.08 2.85
CA ASP A 272 13.80 17.20 3.01
C ASP A 272 13.09 16.65 1.77
N LEU A 273 12.68 15.40 1.83
CA LEU A 273 11.92 14.75 0.78
C LEU A 273 10.43 15.06 0.93
N ARG A 274 9.76 15.27 -0.19
CA ARG A 274 8.30 15.44 -0.27
C ARG A 274 7.67 14.45 -1.21
N LEU A 275 6.70 13.69 -0.73
CA LEU A 275 5.76 12.99 -1.58
C LEU A 275 4.51 13.85 -1.79
N THR A 276 4.10 14.04 -3.05
CA THR A 276 2.87 14.74 -3.42
C THR A 276 1.96 13.77 -4.15
N ALA A 277 0.75 13.53 -3.62
CA ALA A 277 -0.32 12.78 -4.29
C ALA A 277 -1.26 13.77 -4.96
N VAL A 278 -1.48 13.60 -6.26
CA VAL A 278 -2.36 14.42 -7.07
C VAL A 278 -3.56 13.60 -7.53
N TYR A 279 -4.76 14.09 -7.25
CA TYR A 279 -6.04 13.49 -7.59
C TYR A 279 -6.90 14.42 -8.44
N ASP A 280 -7.81 13.86 -9.24
CA ASP A 280 -8.90 14.61 -9.84
C ASP A 280 -9.77 15.24 -8.74
N ASN A 281 -10.11 16.53 -8.87
CA ASN A 281 -10.97 17.23 -7.92
C ASN A 281 -12.29 17.69 -8.56
N SER A 282 -12.58 17.25 -9.77
CA SER A 282 -13.86 17.57 -10.45
C SER A 282 -15.05 16.82 -9.86
N ARG A 283 -14.80 15.76 -9.12
CA ARG A 283 -15.76 14.95 -8.37
C ARG A 283 -15.15 14.38 -7.08
N PRO A 284 -15.99 13.97 -6.10
CA PRO A 284 -15.51 13.35 -4.88
C PRO A 284 -14.81 12.00 -5.11
N HIS A 285 -13.69 11.80 -4.40
CA HIS A 285 -13.05 10.50 -4.22
C HIS A 285 -12.82 10.30 -2.72
N THR A 286 -13.45 9.27 -2.15
CA THR A 286 -13.39 9.01 -0.72
C THR A 286 -12.51 7.82 -0.41
N ARG A 287 -11.92 7.82 0.78
CA ARG A 287 -11.03 6.76 1.29
C ARG A 287 -9.88 6.45 0.33
N VAL A 288 -9.34 7.48 -0.31
CA VAL A 288 -8.20 7.32 -1.21
C VAL A 288 -6.88 7.29 -0.43
N MET A 289 -5.86 6.72 -1.06
CA MET A 289 -4.49 6.65 -0.54
C MET A 289 -3.51 7.33 -1.50
N GLY A 290 -2.35 7.69 -0.99
CA GLY A 290 -1.19 8.08 -1.78
C GLY A 290 0.03 7.58 -1.03
N ILE A 291 0.60 6.48 -1.49
CA ILE A 291 1.71 5.79 -0.82
C ILE A 291 2.83 5.57 -1.82
N MET A 292 4.07 5.74 -1.38
CA MET A 292 5.26 5.31 -2.13
C MET A 292 6.17 4.53 -1.19
N ILE A 293 6.56 3.35 -1.62
CA ILE A 293 7.62 2.59 -0.96
C ILE A 293 8.88 2.65 -1.82
N ALA A 294 9.99 3.03 -1.21
CA ALA A 294 11.31 3.05 -1.83
C ALA A 294 12.29 2.23 -0.99
N TYR A 295 13.41 1.81 -1.59
CA TYR A 295 14.42 1.02 -0.91
C TYR A 295 15.76 1.73 -0.96
N LEU A 296 16.24 2.14 0.21
CA LEU A 296 17.49 2.88 0.41
C LEU A 296 18.64 1.90 0.64
N ALA A 297 19.68 1.97 -0.16
CA ALA A 297 20.98 1.38 0.14
C ALA A 297 21.83 2.43 0.88
N PRO A 298 22.13 2.25 2.18
CA PRO A 298 22.93 3.20 2.93
C PRO A 298 24.33 3.35 2.34
N THR A 299 24.74 4.57 2.07
CA THR A 299 26.08 4.93 1.60
C THR A 299 26.30 6.43 1.79
N LEU A 300 27.53 6.88 1.77
CA LEU A 300 27.83 8.30 1.81
C LEU A 300 27.33 8.97 0.51
N VAL A 301 26.69 10.11 0.65
CA VAL A 301 26.24 10.99 -0.43
C VAL A 301 26.69 12.40 -0.08
N ALA A 302 27.35 13.07 -1.01
CA ALA A 302 27.89 14.41 -0.82
C ALA A 302 26.97 15.45 -1.48
N GLY A 303 26.03 16.00 -0.70
CA GLY A 303 25.15 17.07 -1.18
C GLY A 303 24.21 16.63 -2.32
N CYS A 304 23.93 17.56 -3.22
CA CYS A 304 22.95 17.38 -4.31
C CYS A 304 23.54 16.71 -5.55
N GLU A 305 24.03 15.47 -5.41
CA GLU A 305 24.52 14.70 -6.57
C GLU A 305 23.40 14.53 -7.62
N PRO A 306 23.75 14.49 -8.94
CA PRO A 306 22.75 14.31 -10.00
C PRO A 306 21.93 13.02 -9.87
N VAL A 307 20.66 13.07 -10.27
CA VAL A 307 19.83 11.87 -10.41
C VAL A 307 20.35 11.07 -11.61
N PRO A 308 20.72 9.80 -11.45
CA PRO A 308 21.20 8.99 -12.56
C PRO A 308 20.04 8.62 -13.50
N GLY A 309 20.37 8.03 -14.66
CA GLY A 309 19.38 7.41 -15.51
C GLY A 309 18.62 6.30 -14.77
N LEU A 310 17.29 6.34 -14.86
CA LEU A 310 16.40 5.36 -14.24
C LEU A 310 15.82 4.44 -15.31
N THR A 311 15.75 3.14 -15.02
CA THR A 311 14.90 2.22 -15.77
C THR A 311 13.49 2.33 -15.19
N ILE A 312 12.56 2.86 -15.98
CA ILE A 312 11.19 3.10 -15.54
C ILE A 312 10.26 2.09 -16.19
N ASP A 313 9.48 1.40 -15.37
CA ASP A 313 8.34 0.62 -15.81
C ASP A 313 7.11 1.56 -15.83
N LEU A 314 6.70 1.98 -17.02
CA LEU A 314 5.79 3.11 -17.21
C LEU A 314 4.33 2.77 -16.90
N GLY A 315 3.65 3.71 -16.24
CA GLY A 315 2.20 3.83 -16.24
C GLY A 315 1.71 4.86 -17.25
N THR A 316 0.41 4.90 -17.48
CA THR A 316 -0.25 5.91 -18.31
C THR A 316 -0.85 6.99 -17.42
N PRO A 317 -0.45 8.27 -17.60
CA PRO A 317 -0.98 9.35 -16.77
C PRO A 317 -2.48 9.57 -16.98
N GLY A 318 -3.13 10.07 -15.92
CA GLY A 318 -4.52 10.53 -15.96
C GLY A 318 -5.50 9.63 -15.20
N PRO A 319 -6.72 10.14 -14.95
CA PRO A 319 -7.77 9.38 -14.30
C PRO A 319 -8.34 8.31 -15.24
N PRO A 320 -9.01 7.28 -14.69
CA PRO A 320 -9.65 6.25 -15.50
C PRO A 320 -10.75 6.85 -16.39
N THR A 321 -10.82 6.41 -17.64
CA THR A 321 -11.86 6.84 -18.59
C THR A 321 -13.21 6.19 -18.34
N ASN A 322 -13.21 5.00 -17.70
CA ASN A 322 -14.41 4.25 -17.37
C ASN A 322 -14.40 3.87 -15.89
N ILE A 323 -15.34 4.44 -15.13
CA ILE A 323 -15.49 4.20 -13.71
C ILE A 323 -16.68 3.28 -13.52
N ALA A 324 -16.46 2.12 -12.88
CA ALA A 324 -17.53 1.27 -12.43
C ALA A 324 -18.34 1.97 -11.33
N VAL A 325 -19.66 1.94 -11.45
CA VAL A 325 -20.55 2.42 -10.38
C VAL A 325 -20.64 1.32 -9.33
N PRO A 326 -20.37 1.62 -8.05
CA PRO A 326 -20.50 0.64 -6.98
C PRO A 326 -21.86 -0.03 -6.94
N LEU A 327 -21.90 -1.34 -6.72
CA LEU A 327 -23.12 -2.12 -6.54
C LEU A 327 -23.69 -1.82 -5.15
N LEU A 328 -24.72 -1.00 -5.10
CA LEU A 328 -25.33 -0.55 -3.85
C LEU A 328 -26.77 -1.05 -3.71
N GLN A 329 -27.11 -1.48 -2.50
CA GLN A 329 -28.52 -1.72 -2.15
C GLN A 329 -29.29 -0.39 -2.16
N LYS A 330 -30.53 -0.40 -2.66
CA LYS A 330 -31.40 0.78 -2.57
C LYS A 330 -31.78 1.05 -1.12
N PRO A 331 -31.57 2.27 -0.60
CA PRO A 331 -32.04 2.65 0.73
C PRO A 331 -33.55 2.44 0.87
N SER A 332 -33.96 1.85 1.97
CA SER A 332 -35.37 1.49 2.27
C SER A 332 -35.93 2.33 3.42
N GLY A 333 -37.17 2.06 3.78
CA GLY A 333 -37.85 2.71 4.90
C GLY A 333 -38.41 4.12 4.60
N PRO A 334 -39.04 4.76 5.60
CA PRO A 334 -39.68 6.05 5.45
C PRO A 334 -38.71 7.21 5.35
N LEU A 335 -39.05 8.23 4.58
CA LEU A 335 -38.26 9.47 4.54
C LEU A 335 -38.35 10.22 5.88
N ARG A 336 -37.25 10.37 6.58
CA ARG A 336 -37.11 11.15 7.82
C ARG A 336 -36.74 12.59 7.48
N LYS A 337 -37.55 13.56 7.88
CA LYS A 337 -37.34 14.98 7.58
C LYS A 337 -36.79 15.73 8.80
N ASN A 338 -35.82 16.61 8.57
CA ASN A 338 -35.25 17.54 9.55
C ASN A 338 -34.68 16.90 10.82
N ILE A 339 -34.33 15.62 10.79
CA ILE A 339 -33.54 14.97 11.86
C ILE A 339 -32.08 15.43 11.80
N LYS A 340 -31.41 15.48 12.95
CA LYS A 340 -30.01 15.90 13.07
C LYS A 340 -29.05 14.73 13.28
N GLY A 341 -29.52 13.50 13.12
CA GLY A 341 -28.68 12.33 13.25
C GLY A 341 -29.46 11.03 13.22
N THR A 342 -28.70 9.94 13.15
CA THR A 342 -29.19 8.56 13.19
C THR A 342 -28.18 7.67 13.93
N TRP A 343 -28.55 6.43 14.16
CA TRP A 343 -27.62 5.40 14.66
C TRP A 343 -27.07 4.56 13.50
N VAL A 344 -25.93 3.93 13.73
CA VAL A 344 -25.27 2.95 12.85
C VAL A 344 -25.15 1.65 13.63
N GLY A 345 -25.94 0.66 13.29
CA GLY A 345 -25.89 -0.67 13.89
C GLY A 345 -25.22 -1.67 12.96
N ASP A 346 -25.18 -2.93 13.40
CA ASP A 346 -24.61 -3.98 12.58
C ASP A 346 -25.42 -4.14 11.29
N TYR A 347 -24.74 -3.91 10.17
CA TYR A 347 -25.22 -4.01 8.79
C TYR A 347 -26.39 -3.07 8.41
N THR A 348 -26.59 -1.95 9.15
CA THR A 348 -27.68 -1.01 8.82
C THR A 348 -27.47 0.40 9.36
N TYR A 349 -28.02 1.38 8.66
CA TYR A 349 -28.26 2.74 9.16
C TYR A 349 -29.70 2.85 9.66
N GLY A 350 -29.91 3.47 10.83
CA GLY A 350 -31.22 3.60 11.45
C GLY A 350 -32.21 4.46 10.65
N ALA A 351 -31.72 5.42 9.86
CA ALA A 351 -32.51 6.20 8.93
C ALA A 351 -31.86 6.18 7.55
N GLN A 352 -32.32 5.29 6.68
CA GLN A 352 -31.69 5.14 5.35
C GLN A 352 -32.13 6.21 4.33
N ARG A 353 -33.22 6.94 4.59
CA ARG A 353 -33.71 8.02 3.74
C ARG A 353 -33.98 9.26 4.56
N VAL A 354 -33.19 10.30 4.34
CA VAL A 354 -33.17 11.51 5.15
C VAL A 354 -33.29 12.75 4.26
N SER A 355 -34.00 13.78 4.74
CA SER A 355 -34.02 15.10 4.11
C SER A 355 -33.76 16.17 5.16
N VAL A 356 -32.71 16.98 4.94
CA VAL A 356 -32.30 18.06 5.84
C VAL A 356 -32.11 19.37 5.09
N LYS A 357 -31.98 20.47 5.83
CA LYS A 357 -31.66 21.79 5.27
C LYS A 357 -30.14 21.94 5.13
N ARG A 358 -29.71 22.76 4.16
CA ARG A 358 -28.31 23.22 4.07
C ARG A 358 -27.85 23.82 5.39
N GLY A 359 -26.62 23.52 5.80
CA GLY A 359 -26.03 23.95 7.08
C GLY A 359 -26.32 22.99 8.25
N THR A 360 -27.13 21.94 8.04
CA THR A 360 -27.38 20.95 9.08
C THR A 360 -26.09 20.19 9.41
N ARG A 361 -25.67 20.21 10.68
CA ARG A 361 -24.72 19.26 11.25
C ARG A 361 -25.48 17.99 11.58
N PHE A 362 -25.15 16.89 10.88
CA PHE A 362 -25.76 15.58 11.06
C PHE A 362 -24.78 14.63 11.75
N THR A 363 -25.28 13.87 12.72
CA THR A 363 -24.44 13.00 13.57
C THR A 363 -24.87 11.54 13.45
N TRP A 364 -23.92 10.66 13.15
CA TRP A 364 -24.07 9.22 13.23
C TRP A 364 -23.51 8.72 14.56
N ARG A 365 -24.30 7.93 15.30
CA ARG A 365 -23.90 7.28 16.54
C ARG A 365 -23.74 5.79 16.29
N PHE A 366 -22.54 5.28 16.47
CA PHE A 366 -22.24 3.87 16.24
C PHE A 366 -22.69 3.04 17.45
N THR A 367 -23.54 2.05 17.21
CA THR A 367 -24.12 1.16 18.22
C THR A 367 -23.85 -0.31 17.91
N GLY A 368 -23.32 -0.62 16.72
CA GLY A 368 -22.99 -1.97 16.29
C GLY A 368 -21.74 -2.53 16.99
N THR A 369 -21.65 -3.83 17.07
CA THR A 369 -20.50 -4.56 17.63
C THR A 369 -19.32 -4.57 16.66
N PHE A 370 -19.63 -4.68 15.36
CA PHE A 370 -18.62 -4.69 14.30
C PHE A 370 -18.22 -3.27 13.89
N PRO A 371 -17.02 -3.09 13.32
CA PRO A 371 -16.62 -1.81 12.75
C PRO A 371 -17.50 -1.42 11.55
N HIS A 372 -17.93 -0.17 11.53
CA HIS A 372 -18.69 0.43 10.44
C HIS A 372 -18.17 1.83 10.15
N ASP A 373 -18.49 2.36 9.00
CA ASP A 373 -18.23 3.75 8.65
C ASP A 373 -19.42 4.40 7.90
N VAL A 374 -19.26 5.70 7.64
CA VAL A 374 -20.12 6.51 6.80
C VAL A 374 -19.23 7.12 5.72
N THR A 375 -19.35 6.63 4.50
CA THR A 375 -18.54 7.04 3.37
C THR A 375 -19.42 7.52 2.23
N LEU A 376 -19.07 8.66 1.61
CA LEU A 376 -19.78 9.15 0.43
C LEU A 376 -19.39 8.31 -0.79
N VAL A 377 -20.39 7.88 -1.55
CA VAL A 377 -20.24 7.30 -2.89
C VAL A 377 -20.37 8.36 -3.97
N THR A 378 -21.48 9.12 -3.92
CA THR A 378 -21.75 10.21 -4.86
C THR A 378 -22.45 11.36 -4.13
N GLY A 379 -22.09 12.58 -4.48
CA GLY A 379 -22.70 13.77 -3.88
C GLY A 379 -21.86 15.03 -4.14
N PRO A 380 -22.35 16.21 -3.66
CA PRO A 380 -21.69 17.48 -3.92
C PRO A 380 -20.34 17.70 -3.22
N VAL A 381 -20.04 16.96 -2.14
CA VAL A 381 -18.80 17.09 -1.35
C VAL A 381 -18.43 15.74 -0.77
N GLY A 382 -17.18 15.27 -1.00
CA GLY A 382 -16.64 14.02 -0.47
C GLY A 382 -16.35 14.10 1.03
N PHE A 383 -16.71 13.05 1.74
CA PHE A 383 -16.32 12.82 3.12
C PHE A 383 -16.43 11.34 3.49
N SER A 384 -15.64 10.91 4.47
CA SER A 384 -15.75 9.60 5.12
C SER A 384 -15.48 9.69 6.62
N SER A 385 -16.01 8.74 7.39
CA SER A 385 -15.65 8.56 8.80
C SER A 385 -14.53 7.52 8.94
N PRO A 386 -13.80 7.50 10.06
CA PRO A 386 -13.04 6.33 10.47
C PRO A 386 -13.95 5.12 10.66
N TRP A 387 -13.38 3.91 10.57
CA TRP A 387 -14.05 2.69 11.05
C TRP A 387 -14.27 2.79 12.55
N THR A 388 -15.51 2.63 12.97
CA THR A 388 -15.95 2.92 14.33
C THR A 388 -16.87 1.81 14.83
N THR A 389 -16.67 1.37 16.05
CA THR A 389 -17.53 0.44 16.78
C THR A 389 -18.46 1.17 17.74
N SER A 390 -19.24 0.41 18.52
CA SER A 390 -20.19 0.95 19.53
C SER A 390 -19.56 2.02 20.43
N GLY A 391 -20.33 3.05 20.71
CA GLY A 391 -19.96 4.22 21.54
C GLY A 391 -19.32 5.38 20.77
N GLY A 392 -18.83 5.15 19.54
CA GLY A 392 -18.27 6.22 18.71
C GLY A 392 -19.32 7.10 18.05
N THR A 393 -18.90 8.28 17.60
CA THR A 393 -19.74 9.21 16.85
C THR A 393 -18.96 9.84 15.71
N PHE A 394 -19.67 10.14 14.62
CA PHE A 394 -19.15 10.95 13.51
C PHE A 394 -20.15 12.05 13.17
N SER A 395 -19.70 13.22 12.78
CA SER A 395 -20.56 14.32 12.36
C SER A 395 -20.05 14.97 11.09
N HIS A 396 -20.98 15.28 10.18
CA HIS A 396 -20.69 16.05 8.97
C HIS A 396 -21.67 17.22 8.83
N THR A 397 -21.19 18.40 8.39
CA THR A 397 -22.03 19.57 8.12
C THR A 397 -22.29 19.69 6.63
N PHE A 398 -23.53 19.55 6.20
CA PHE A 398 -23.94 19.61 4.81
C PHE A 398 -23.99 21.06 4.29
N THR A 399 -22.87 21.52 3.72
CA THR A 399 -22.73 22.91 3.23
C THR A 399 -23.27 23.16 1.84
N ARG A 400 -23.40 22.14 1.01
CA ARG A 400 -23.91 22.23 -0.37
C ARG A 400 -25.24 21.44 -0.51
N PRO A 401 -26.27 22.03 -1.15
CA PRO A 401 -27.50 21.30 -1.48
C PRO A 401 -27.24 20.22 -2.52
N GLY A 402 -28.01 19.14 -2.46
CA GLY A 402 -27.94 18.02 -3.40
C GLY A 402 -28.25 16.70 -2.73
N THR A 403 -28.11 15.63 -3.49
CA THR A 403 -28.31 14.26 -3.01
C THR A 403 -26.96 13.63 -2.69
N TYR A 404 -26.80 13.20 -1.46
CA TYR A 404 -25.64 12.46 -0.96
C TYR A 404 -26.02 10.99 -0.83
N LYS A 405 -25.34 10.11 -1.58
CA LYS A 405 -25.47 8.65 -1.44
C LYS A 405 -24.30 8.14 -0.62
N LEU A 406 -24.61 7.50 0.50
CA LEU A 406 -23.66 7.02 1.48
C LEU A 406 -23.72 5.50 1.57
N PHE A 407 -22.61 4.90 2.01
CA PHE A 407 -22.50 3.47 2.27
C PHE A 407 -21.51 3.20 3.41
N CYS A 408 -21.49 1.98 3.91
CA CYS A 408 -20.39 1.49 4.74
C CYS A 408 -19.35 0.81 3.82
N SER A 409 -18.08 1.22 3.91
CA SER A 409 -17.03 0.70 3.02
C SER A 409 -16.71 -0.79 3.26
N LEU A 410 -17.02 -1.31 4.46
CA LEU A 410 -16.89 -2.73 4.80
C LEU A 410 -18.10 -3.57 4.35
N HIS A 411 -19.28 -2.95 4.18
CA HIS A 411 -20.54 -3.63 3.83
C HIS A 411 -21.28 -2.89 2.70
N PRO A 412 -20.59 -2.63 1.58
CA PRO A 412 -21.05 -1.67 0.58
C PRO A 412 -22.37 -2.05 -0.10
N ALA A 413 -22.61 -3.35 -0.29
CA ALA A 413 -23.84 -3.81 -0.92
C ALA A 413 -25.06 -3.83 0.03
N ARG A 414 -24.86 -3.74 1.34
CA ARG A 414 -25.92 -3.91 2.35
C ARG A 414 -26.26 -2.64 3.12
N MET A 415 -25.26 -1.82 3.41
CA MET A 415 -25.42 -0.63 4.25
C MET A 415 -25.39 0.64 3.41
N THR A 416 -26.54 1.16 3.09
CA THR A 416 -26.68 2.37 2.29
C THR A 416 -27.62 3.38 2.94
N GLU A 417 -27.36 4.67 2.71
CA GLU A 417 -28.16 5.79 3.16
C GLU A 417 -28.22 6.88 2.07
N VAL A 418 -29.34 7.56 1.94
CA VAL A 418 -29.48 8.74 1.07
C VAL A 418 -29.89 9.94 1.89
N ILE A 419 -29.11 11.02 1.81
CA ILE A 419 -29.45 12.29 2.44
C ILE A 419 -29.70 13.35 1.36
N GLN A 420 -30.91 13.87 1.31
CA GLN A 420 -31.30 15.01 0.47
C GLN A 420 -31.08 16.30 1.25
N VAL A 421 -30.15 17.12 0.78
CA VAL A 421 -29.89 18.45 1.35
C VAL A 421 -30.62 19.50 0.52
N ARG A 422 -31.61 20.14 1.13
CA ARG A 422 -32.44 21.19 0.50
C ARG A 422 -31.75 22.56 0.64
N LYS A 423 -32.02 23.49 -0.28
CA LYS A 423 -31.49 24.85 -0.27
C LYS A 423 -31.88 25.62 0.99
N LYS A 424 -33.14 25.60 1.39
CA LYS A 424 -33.72 26.08 2.67
C LYS A 424 -35.11 25.48 2.85
#